data_6d3603bd8975efd54c5b9dca522ea6e7
#
_entry.id   6d3603bd8975efd54c5b9dca522ea6e7
#
_cell.length_a   1.000
_cell.length_b   1.000
_cell.length_c   1.000
_cell.angle_alpha   90.00
_cell.angle_beta   90.00
_cell.angle_gamma   90.00
#
_symmetry.space_group_name_H-M   'P 1'
#
loop_
_entity.id
_entity.type
_entity.pdbx_description
1 polymer ?
#
loop_
_entity_poly.entity_id
_entity_poly.type
_entity_poly.pdbx_seq_one_letter_code
_entity_poly.pdbx_strand_id
1 'polypeptide(L)'
;TWRNPIADAMAYSIKTNGTATLRSVLSADGKVSRRFIAPPDLIVRMAEIIQPSRFCFGIKYRSWDSALRQSDVKVISTIPMPILMSELGWQGERPEFRSREGANVTATLDGVDAYCSLYVPDPEFPASRISITGDQLIAECYEKAAYAGLKGQEVELARHCCSLMGIDPKRILSADIKQQKYAKILPIDENVRREFIMWASEAHGVYSLGRFATWRPSMLLDDAVNDVRVIQRLINRKGASYAHKLKG
;
A
#
# COMPACT_ATOMS: atom_id res chain seq x y z
N THR A 1 14.38 7.30 -28.37
CA THR A 1 15.58 8.00 -27.85
C THR A 1 15.69 7.70 -26.38
N TRP A 2 16.74 6.98 -25.97
CA TRP A 2 17.03 6.73 -24.58
C TRP A 2 17.36 8.04 -23.88
N ARG A 3 16.54 8.46 -22.93
CA ARG A 3 16.81 9.59 -22.05
C ARG A 3 17.89 9.20 -21.04
N ASN A 4 18.46 10.19 -20.37
CA ASN A 4 19.41 9.94 -19.30
C ASN A 4 18.71 9.24 -18.12
N PRO A 5 19.06 7.98 -17.77
CA PRO A 5 18.34 7.21 -16.74
C PRO A 5 18.34 7.89 -15.36
N ILE A 6 19.39 8.65 -15.04
CA ILE A 6 19.51 9.38 -13.77
C ILE A 6 18.53 10.56 -13.76
N ALA A 7 18.46 11.32 -14.84
CA ALA A 7 17.53 12.44 -14.97
C ALA A 7 16.08 11.95 -14.94
N ASP A 8 15.77 10.84 -15.59
CA ASP A 8 14.44 10.23 -15.58
C ASP A 8 14.06 9.72 -14.18
N ALA A 9 14.99 9.11 -13.44
CA ALA A 9 14.77 8.67 -12.06
C ALA A 9 14.53 9.86 -11.12
N MET A 10 15.25 10.96 -11.30
CA MET A 10 15.05 12.19 -10.54
C MET A 10 13.69 12.83 -10.85
N ALA A 11 13.35 12.98 -12.13
CA ALA A 11 12.06 13.51 -12.56
C ALA A 11 10.91 12.66 -12.03
N TYR A 12 11.03 11.33 -12.09
CA TYR A 12 10.06 10.41 -11.49
C TYR A 12 9.94 10.61 -9.97
N SER A 13 11.07 10.77 -9.25
CA SER A 13 11.05 11.00 -7.81
C SER A 13 10.37 12.32 -7.45
N ILE A 14 10.63 13.41 -8.17
CA ILE A 14 9.94 14.69 -7.98
C ILE A 14 8.44 14.51 -8.21
N LYS A 15 8.05 13.87 -9.31
CA LYS A 15 6.65 13.62 -9.67
C LYS A 15 5.90 12.81 -8.62
N THR A 16 6.54 11.80 -8.03
CA THR A 16 5.88 10.86 -7.13
C THR A 16 6.09 11.15 -5.65
N ASN A 17 7.25 11.68 -5.26
CA ASN A 17 7.64 11.91 -3.87
C ASN A 17 7.65 13.39 -3.48
N GLY A 18 7.70 14.30 -4.46
CA GLY A 18 7.90 15.73 -4.23
C GLY A 18 9.34 16.10 -3.84
N THR A 19 10.27 15.16 -3.86
CA THR A 19 11.68 15.35 -3.53
C THR A 19 12.55 14.68 -4.59
N ALA A 20 13.69 15.29 -4.93
CA ALA A 20 14.67 14.73 -5.86
C ALA A 20 15.51 13.64 -5.17
N THR A 21 14.92 12.47 -4.91
CA THR A 21 15.66 11.31 -4.41
C THR A 21 15.84 10.30 -5.53
N LEU A 22 17.07 9.86 -5.74
CA LEU A 22 17.36 8.72 -6.60
C LEU A 22 16.71 7.47 -6.01
N ARG A 23 15.70 6.98 -6.68
CA ARG A 23 15.17 5.63 -6.43
C ARG A 23 15.95 4.67 -7.31
N SER A 24 16.32 3.52 -6.77
CA SER A 24 16.92 2.43 -7.53
C SER A 24 15.88 1.74 -8.44
N VAL A 25 15.19 2.53 -9.28
CA VAL A 25 14.36 2.01 -10.36
C VAL A 25 15.21 1.24 -11.38
N LEU A 26 16.52 1.42 -11.29
CA LEU A 26 17.53 0.94 -12.22
C LEU A 26 18.28 -0.31 -11.75
N SER A 27 17.95 -0.87 -10.60
CA SER A 27 18.63 -2.09 -10.11
C SER A 27 18.14 -3.38 -10.78
N ALA A 28 17.63 -3.29 -11.99
CA ALA A 28 17.44 -4.46 -12.82
C ALA A 28 18.80 -4.88 -13.41
N ASP A 29 19.57 -5.62 -12.65
CA ASP A 29 20.82 -6.28 -13.12
C ASP A 29 20.58 -7.29 -14.25
N GLY A 30 19.52 -7.16 -15.01
CA GLY A 30 19.18 -8.02 -16.12
C GLY A 30 19.06 -9.52 -15.80
N LYS A 31 19.28 -9.91 -14.55
CA LYS A 31 19.12 -11.29 -14.11
C LYS A 31 17.63 -11.63 -14.05
N VAL A 32 17.21 -12.47 -14.96
CA VAL A 32 15.84 -12.98 -15.02
C VAL A 32 15.60 -13.86 -13.79
N SER A 33 14.95 -13.30 -12.79
CA SER A 33 14.37 -14.10 -11.72
C SER A 33 12.97 -14.59 -12.13
N ARG A 34 12.54 -15.73 -11.59
CA ARG A 34 11.14 -16.15 -11.74
C ARG A 34 10.24 -15.06 -11.16
N ARG A 35 9.28 -14.61 -11.96
CA ARG A 35 8.25 -13.68 -11.52
C ARG A 35 6.96 -14.44 -11.30
N PHE A 36 6.32 -14.16 -10.18
CA PHE A 36 4.99 -14.72 -9.89
C PHE A 36 3.98 -13.59 -9.95
N ILE A 37 2.85 -13.88 -10.57
CA ILE A 37 1.73 -12.94 -10.65
C ILE A 37 0.65 -13.49 -9.75
N ALA A 38 0.14 -12.64 -8.85
CA ALA A 38 -1.00 -13.00 -8.05
C ALA A 38 -2.23 -13.19 -8.96
N PRO A 39 -2.99 -14.29 -8.81
CA PRO A 39 -4.23 -14.43 -9.57
C PRO A 39 -5.20 -13.29 -9.21
N PRO A 40 -6.06 -12.84 -10.15
CA PRO A 40 -6.97 -11.72 -9.93
C PRO A 40 -7.90 -11.92 -8.73
N ASP A 41 -8.25 -13.15 -8.43
CA ASP A 41 -9.14 -13.57 -7.34
C ASP A 41 -8.39 -13.97 -6.05
N LEU A 42 -7.10 -13.65 -5.91
CA LEU A 42 -6.28 -14.03 -4.74
C LEU A 42 -6.96 -13.65 -3.41
N ILE A 43 -7.47 -12.43 -3.29
CA ILE A 43 -8.11 -11.95 -2.05
C ILE A 43 -9.39 -12.74 -1.75
N VAL A 44 -10.17 -13.06 -2.79
CA VAL A 44 -11.38 -13.87 -2.65
C VAL A 44 -11.02 -15.27 -2.15
N ARG A 45 -10.05 -15.92 -2.78
CA ARG A 45 -9.56 -17.25 -2.35
C ARG A 45 -9.02 -17.24 -0.91
N MET A 46 -8.30 -16.18 -0.54
CA MET A 46 -7.83 -16.03 0.85
C MET A 46 -9.00 -15.88 1.84
N ALA A 47 -10.04 -15.12 1.47
CA ALA A 47 -11.22 -14.95 2.29
C ALA A 47 -12.01 -16.26 2.45
N GLU A 48 -12.10 -17.07 1.41
CA GLU A 48 -12.72 -18.40 1.46
C GLU A 48 -12.04 -19.35 2.45
N ILE A 49 -10.69 -19.32 2.49
CA ILE A 49 -9.89 -20.11 3.45
C ILE A 49 -10.19 -19.70 4.90
N ILE A 50 -10.44 -18.41 5.16
CA ILE A 50 -10.66 -17.89 6.51
C ILE A 50 -12.05 -18.24 7.06
N GLN A 51 -12.97 -18.71 6.25
CA GLN A 51 -14.40 -18.96 6.56
C GLN A 51 -15.22 -17.64 6.70
N PRO A 52 -16.34 -17.53 5.97
CA PRO A 52 -17.17 -16.31 5.97
C PRO A 52 -17.68 -15.89 7.36
N SER A 53 -17.94 -16.84 8.25
CA SER A 53 -18.41 -16.59 9.62
C SER A 53 -17.41 -15.86 10.52
N ARG A 54 -16.15 -15.76 10.10
CA ARG A 54 -15.09 -15.03 10.82
C ARG A 54 -14.97 -13.57 10.41
N PHE A 55 -15.74 -13.13 9.43
CA PHE A 55 -15.77 -11.74 8.99
C PHE A 55 -16.92 -10.99 9.65
N CYS A 56 -16.62 -9.84 10.23
CA CYS A 56 -17.61 -8.91 10.76
C CYS A 56 -17.50 -7.59 10.00
N PHE A 57 -18.43 -7.36 9.07
CA PHE A 57 -18.48 -6.13 8.27
C PHE A 57 -19.35 -5.06 8.93
N GLY A 58 -19.06 -3.79 8.62
CA GLY A 58 -19.88 -2.66 9.09
C GLY A 58 -19.71 -2.31 10.57
N ILE A 59 -18.82 -2.98 11.28
CA ILE A 59 -18.53 -2.68 12.68
C ILE A 59 -17.47 -1.59 12.75
N LYS A 60 -17.85 -0.44 13.31
CA LYS A 60 -16.86 0.57 13.72
C LYS A 60 -16.27 0.15 15.06
N TYR A 61 -15.00 -0.11 15.07
CA TYR A 61 -14.23 -0.27 16.30
C TYR A 61 -14.15 1.09 17.00
N ARG A 62 -15.11 1.39 17.88
CA ARG A 62 -15.25 2.73 18.47
C ARG A 62 -14.50 2.91 19.78
N SER A 63 -14.17 1.90 20.42
CA SER A 63 -13.33 1.93 21.61
C SER A 63 -12.67 0.57 21.71
N TRP A 64 -11.43 0.59 22.01
CA TRP A 64 -10.73 -0.57 22.50
C TRP A 64 -11.37 -0.89 23.83
N ASP A 65 -12.52 -1.54 23.72
CA ASP A 65 -13.42 -1.81 24.82
C ASP A 65 -12.64 -2.43 25.98
N SER A 66 -12.96 -2.01 27.18
CA SER A 66 -12.41 -2.57 28.42
C SER A 66 -12.51 -4.10 28.45
N ALA A 67 -13.50 -4.69 27.79
CA ALA A 67 -13.64 -6.13 27.61
C ALA A 67 -12.48 -6.77 26.82
N LEU A 68 -11.91 -6.10 25.81
CA LEU A 68 -10.74 -6.60 25.10
C LEU A 68 -9.44 -6.44 25.88
N ARG A 69 -9.35 -5.42 26.74
CA ARG A 69 -8.22 -5.25 27.65
C ARG A 69 -8.17 -6.32 28.73
N GLN A 70 -9.31 -6.85 29.12
CA GLN A 70 -9.46 -7.91 30.13
C GLN A 70 -9.34 -9.32 29.53
N SER A 71 -9.43 -9.44 28.21
CA SER A 71 -9.33 -10.73 27.53
C SER A 71 -7.88 -10.96 27.01
N ASP A 72 -7.48 -12.23 26.93
CA ASP A 72 -6.19 -12.63 26.29
C ASP A 72 -6.18 -12.44 24.77
N VAL A 73 -7.16 -11.72 24.23
CA VAL A 73 -7.27 -11.44 22.80
C VAL A 73 -6.16 -10.51 22.36
N LYS A 74 -5.42 -10.92 21.34
CA LYS A 74 -4.40 -10.11 20.68
C LYS A 74 -5.02 -9.48 19.44
N VAL A 75 -4.87 -8.16 19.31
CA VAL A 75 -5.43 -7.39 18.21
C VAL A 75 -4.35 -7.07 17.19
N ILE A 76 -4.56 -7.45 15.93
CA ILE A 76 -3.72 -7.01 14.81
C ILE A 76 -4.44 -5.87 14.11
N SER A 77 -3.85 -4.68 14.12
CA SER A 77 -4.42 -3.49 13.50
C SER A 77 -3.79 -3.20 12.15
N THR A 78 -4.61 -3.02 11.13
CA THR A 78 -4.21 -2.49 9.81
C THR A 78 -4.67 -1.04 9.60
N ILE A 79 -5.27 -0.43 10.64
CA ILE A 79 -5.73 0.96 10.63
C ILE A 79 -4.53 1.90 10.47
N PRO A 80 -4.62 2.96 9.65
CA PRO A 80 -3.54 3.94 9.52
C PRO A 80 -3.06 4.50 10.86
N MET A 81 -1.75 4.57 11.05
CA MET A 81 -1.10 4.96 12.32
C MET A 81 -1.69 6.25 12.95
N PRO A 82 -1.92 7.36 12.22
CA PRO A 82 -2.48 8.57 12.83
C PRO A 82 -3.87 8.36 13.41
N ILE A 83 -4.67 7.48 12.81
CA ILE A 83 -6.00 7.13 13.32
C ILE A 83 -5.82 6.27 14.57
N LEU A 84 -4.97 5.26 14.53
CA LEU A 84 -4.72 4.37 15.66
C LEU A 84 -4.14 5.12 16.87
N MET A 85 -3.23 6.09 16.66
CA MET A 85 -2.74 6.97 17.72
C MET A 85 -3.87 7.72 18.42
N SER A 86 -4.83 8.21 17.65
CA SER A 86 -5.99 8.92 18.20
C SER A 86 -6.94 7.99 18.97
N GLU A 87 -7.23 6.83 18.40
CA GLU A 87 -8.14 5.85 19.01
C GLU A 87 -7.58 5.24 20.31
N LEU A 88 -6.26 5.05 20.39
CA LEU A 88 -5.60 4.52 21.59
C LEU A 88 -5.28 5.61 22.63
N GLY A 89 -5.47 6.89 22.30
CA GLY A 89 -5.18 8.01 23.20
C GLY A 89 -3.69 8.24 23.44
N TRP A 90 -2.86 8.09 22.38
CA TRP A 90 -1.43 8.33 22.44
C TRP A 90 -1.10 9.75 22.93
N GLN A 91 -0.30 9.87 23.99
CA GLN A 91 0.11 11.14 24.61
C GLN A 91 1.55 11.55 24.27
N GLY A 92 2.31 10.69 23.58
CA GLY A 92 3.65 11.02 23.14
C GLY A 92 3.66 11.95 21.93
N GLU A 93 4.84 12.16 21.37
CA GLU A 93 5.02 13.01 20.20
C GLU A 93 4.16 12.52 19.02
N ARG A 94 3.48 13.47 18.34
CA ARG A 94 2.72 13.22 17.11
C ARG A 94 3.45 13.86 15.94
N PRO A 95 4.03 13.06 15.05
CA PRO A 95 4.71 13.60 13.88
C PRO A 95 3.68 14.15 12.89
N GLU A 96 4.14 15.02 11.99
CA GLU A 96 3.34 15.46 10.87
C GLU A 96 3.16 14.32 9.86
N PHE A 97 1.98 13.73 9.83
CA PHE A 97 1.62 12.69 8.86
C PHE A 97 1.26 13.30 7.51
N ARG A 98 2.12 13.12 6.54
CA ARG A 98 1.89 13.59 5.17
C ARG A 98 1.61 12.42 4.23
N SER A 99 0.60 12.60 3.38
CA SER A 99 0.27 11.66 2.30
C SER A 99 -0.05 12.41 1.02
N ARG A 100 0.15 11.75 -0.11
CA ARG A 100 -0.35 12.21 -1.40
C ARG A 100 -1.60 11.43 -1.76
N GLU A 101 -2.61 12.14 -2.17
CA GLU A 101 -3.76 11.56 -2.83
C GLU A 101 -3.36 11.12 -4.23
N GLY A 102 -4.09 10.18 -4.78
CA GLY A 102 -3.91 9.72 -6.15
C GLY A 102 -5.20 9.16 -6.71
N ALA A 103 -5.13 8.77 -7.96
CA ALA A 103 -6.18 8.02 -8.61
C ALA A 103 -5.57 6.92 -9.48
N ASN A 104 -6.26 5.81 -9.59
CA ASN A 104 -5.97 4.78 -10.57
C ASN A 104 -7.03 4.82 -11.65
N VAL A 105 -6.62 5.03 -12.89
CA VAL A 105 -7.45 4.74 -14.05
C VAL A 105 -7.19 3.29 -14.44
N THR A 106 -8.24 2.48 -14.43
CA THR A 106 -8.19 1.07 -14.83
C THR A 106 -8.92 0.90 -16.13
N ALA A 107 -8.38 0.09 -17.04
CA ALA A 107 -9.07 -0.26 -18.28
C ALA A 107 -8.95 -1.75 -18.55
N THR A 108 -10.02 -2.34 -19.11
CA THR A 108 -10.01 -3.71 -19.62
C THR A 108 -9.73 -3.68 -21.11
N LEU A 109 -8.82 -4.52 -21.57
CA LEU A 109 -8.33 -4.56 -22.95
C LEU A 109 -8.72 -5.86 -23.64
N ASP A 110 -9.29 -5.77 -24.83
CA ASP A 110 -9.67 -6.94 -25.63
C ASP A 110 -8.44 -7.61 -26.27
N GLY A 111 -8.35 -8.93 -26.11
CA GLY A 111 -7.32 -9.75 -26.74
C GLY A 111 -5.88 -9.36 -26.37
N VAL A 112 -5.67 -8.77 -25.20
CA VAL A 112 -4.36 -8.46 -24.62
C VAL A 112 -4.06 -9.42 -23.48
N ASP A 113 -2.86 -10.02 -23.50
CA ASP A 113 -2.29 -10.79 -22.39
C ASP A 113 -0.83 -10.36 -22.21
N ALA A 114 -0.63 -9.30 -21.43
CA ALA A 114 0.68 -8.69 -21.24
C ALA A 114 0.98 -8.47 -19.77
N TYR A 115 2.28 -8.51 -19.42
CA TYR A 115 2.75 -8.37 -18.03
C TYR A 115 3.96 -7.45 -18.00
N CYS A 116 3.70 -6.15 -17.93
CA CYS A 116 4.75 -5.14 -17.95
C CYS A 116 4.36 -3.87 -17.19
N SER A 117 5.35 -3.04 -16.90
CA SER A 117 5.15 -1.73 -16.29
C SER A 117 6.07 -0.71 -16.94
N LEU A 118 5.52 0.45 -17.23
CA LEU A 118 6.21 1.62 -17.75
C LEU A 118 6.17 2.73 -16.69
N TYR A 119 7.33 3.24 -16.30
CA TYR A 119 7.43 4.45 -15.49
C TYR A 119 7.48 5.67 -16.39
N VAL A 120 6.63 6.65 -16.13
CA VAL A 120 6.51 7.86 -16.93
C VAL A 120 7.05 9.05 -16.12
N PRO A 121 8.29 9.48 -16.34
CA PRO A 121 8.90 10.59 -15.60
C PRO A 121 8.37 11.96 -16.03
N ASP A 122 7.76 12.05 -17.21
CA ASP A 122 7.24 13.29 -17.79
C ASP A 122 6.21 13.94 -16.84
N PRO A 123 6.47 15.16 -16.32
CA PRO A 123 5.56 15.82 -15.39
C PRO A 123 4.23 16.23 -16.04
N GLU A 124 4.20 16.45 -17.35
CA GLU A 124 2.98 16.81 -18.08
C GLU A 124 2.05 15.62 -18.30
N PHE A 125 2.56 14.40 -18.22
CA PHE A 125 1.72 13.22 -18.35
C PHE A 125 1.05 12.88 -17.01
N PRO A 126 -0.29 12.71 -16.96
CA PRO A 126 -1.01 12.53 -15.69
C PRO A 126 -0.59 11.29 -14.91
N ALA A 127 -0.32 10.18 -15.58
CA ALA A 127 0.11 8.96 -14.93
C ALA A 127 1.64 8.94 -14.70
N SER A 128 2.05 8.47 -13.54
CA SER A 128 3.46 8.25 -13.20
C SER A 128 3.93 6.83 -13.53
N ARG A 129 3.00 5.87 -13.52
CA ARG A 129 3.24 4.49 -13.88
C ARG A 129 2.03 3.93 -14.62
N ILE A 130 2.31 3.18 -15.67
CA ILE A 130 1.32 2.39 -16.40
C ILE A 130 1.72 0.92 -16.22
N SER A 131 0.80 0.08 -15.79
CA SER A 131 1.02 -1.35 -15.64
C SER A 131 -0.05 -2.12 -16.39
N ILE A 132 0.35 -3.25 -17.00
CA ILE A 132 -0.57 -4.21 -17.61
C ILE A 132 -0.35 -5.55 -16.93
N THR A 133 -1.43 -6.19 -16.54
CA THR A 133 -1.44 -7.52 -15.94
C THR A 133 -2.57 -8.30 -16.58
N GLY A 134 -2.23 -9.21 -17.49
CA GLY A 134 -3.20 -9.87 -18.35
C GLY A 134 -3.87 -8.88 -19.30
N ASP A 135 -5.16 -8.72 -19.18
CA ASP A 135 -5.99 -7.77 -19.93
C ASP A 135 -6.27 -6.46 -19.18
N GLN A 136 -5.75 -6.30 -17.94
CA GLN A 136 -6.00 -5.14 -17.11
C GLN A 136 -4.87 -4.11 -17.21
N LEU A 137 -5.19 -2.92 -17.70
CA LEU A 137 -4.31 -1.76 -17.66
C LEU A 137 -4.62 -0.94 -16.41
N ILE A 138 -3.58 -0.49 -15.70
CA ILE A 138 -3.69 0.42 -14.55
C ILE A 138 -2.74 1.59 -14.76
N ALA A 139 -3.28 2.80 -14.81
CA ALA A 139 -2.51 4.04 -14.82
C ALA A 139 -2.59 4.70 -13.44
N GLU A 140 -1.43 4.85 -12.77
CA GLU A 140 -1.33 5.46 -11.44
C GLU A 140 -1.05 6.96 -11.57
N CYS A 141 -2.01 7.79 -11.14
CA CYS A 141 -1.92 9.25 -11.14
C CYS A 141 -1.70 9.75 -9.71
N TYR A 142 -0.67 10.56 -9.51
CA TYR A 142 -0.43 11.26 -8.24
C TYR A 142 -0.63 12.75 -8.49
N GLU A 143 -1.13 13.47 -7.53
CA GLU A 143 -1.51 14.88 -7.51
C GLU A 143 -2.97 15.12 -7.88
N LYS A 144 -3.62 15.86 -6.97
CA LYS A 144 -5.04 16.18 -7.11
C LYS A 144 -5.33 16.99 -8.37
N ALA A 145 -4.41 17.86 -8.77
CA ALA A 145 -4.54 18.64 -10.00
C ALA A 145 -4.51 17.75 -11.25
N ALA A 146 -3.65 16.71 -11.26
CA ALA A 146 -3.52 15.82 -12.41
C ALA A 146 -4.77 14.95 -12.64
N TYR A 147 -5.49 14.55 -11.57
CA TYR A 147 -6.68 13.72 -11.73
C TYR A 147 -8.02 14.43 -11.52
N ALA A 148 -8.05 15.66 -11.00
CA ALA A 148 -9.30 16.41 -10.86
C ALA A 148 -9.99 16.66 -12.22
N GLY A 149 -9.20 16.81 -13.29
CA GLY A 149 -9.68 16.91 -14.65
C GLY A 149 -9.94 15.58 -15.36
N LEU A 150 -9.62 14.45 -14.73
CA LEU A 150 -9.72 13.12 -15.38
C LEU A 150 -11.10 12.48 -15.25
N LYS A 151 -11.96 12.98 -14.37
CA LYS A 151 -13.31 12.47 -14.23
C LYS A 151 -14.10 12.73 -15.52
N GLY A 152 -14.55 11.67 -16.16
CA GLY A 152 -15.17 11.70 -17.49
C GLY A 152 -14.17 11.67 -18.66
N GLN A 153 -12.85 11.55 -18.35
CA GLN A 153 -11.78 11.41 -19.35
C GLN A 153 -10.98 10.10 -19.17
N GLU A 154 -11.52 9.16 -18.43
CA GLU A 154 -10.86 7.89 -18.10
C GLU A 154 -10.46 7.13 -19.37
N VAL A 155 -11.37 7.08 -20.35
CA VAL A 155 -11.14 6.42 -21.64
C VAL A 155 -10.03 7.12 -22.43
N GLU A 156 -9.97 8.44 -22.40
CA GLU A 156 -8.95 9.20 -23.13
C GLU A 156 -7.56 8.99 -22.52
N LEU A 157 -7.46 9.01 -21.19
CA LEU A 157 -6.18 8.66 -20.54
C LEU A 157 -5.78 7.22 -20.81
N ALA A 158 -6.72 6.27 -20.79
CA ALA A 158 -6.45 4.87 -21.12
C ALA A 158 -5.95 4.73 -22.56
N ARG A 159 -6.51 5.49 -23.52
CA ARG A 159 -6.03 5.52 -24.93
C ARG A 159 -4.59 6.00 -25.02
N HIS A 160 -4.26 7.10 -24.34
CA HIS A 160 -2.88 7.60 -24.32
C HIS A 160 -1.92 6.57 -23.68
N CYS A 161 -2.34 5.93 -22.60
CA CYS A 161 -1.56 4.85 -21.97
C CYS A 161 -1.34 3.67 -22.92
N CYS A 162 -2.38 3.22 -23.63
CA CYS A 162 -2.27 2.16 -24.64
C CYS A 162 -1.26 2.56 -25.73
N SER A 163 -1.36 3.78 -26.26
CA SER A 163 -0.44 4.28 -27.29
C SER A 163 1.01 4.28 -26.82
N LEU A 164 1.28 4.70 -25.56
CA LEU A 164 2.62 4.65 -24.98
C LEU A 164 3.15 3.23 -24.82
N MET A 165 2.27 2.27 -24.62
CA MET A 165 2.61 0.85 -24.46
C MET A 165 2.64 0.10 -25.80
N GLY A 166 2.37 0.77 -26.93
CA GLY A 166 2.30 0.16 -28.26
C GLY A 166 1.06 -0.72 -28.50
N ILE A 167 -0.02 -0.47 -27.74
CA ILE A 167 -1.30 -1.20 -27.85
C ILE A 167 -2.30 -0.33 -28.62
N ASP A 168 -3.04 -0.96 -29.55
CA ASP A 168 -4.12 -0.26 -30.26
C ASP A 168 -5.21 0.20 -29.26
N PRO A 169 -5.48 1.51 -29.16
CA PRO A 169 -6.51 2.06 -28.26
C PRO A 169 -7.94 1.54 -28.54
N LYS A 170 -8.19 0.99 -29.71
CA LYS A 170 -9.49 0.37 -30.05
C LYS A 170 -9.79 -0.89 -29.23
N ARG A 171 -8.77 -1.48 -28.60
CA ARG A 171 -8.90 -2.64 -27.71
C ARG A 171 -9.49 -2.32 -26.34
N ILE A 172 -9.73 -1.06 -26.00
CA ILE A 172 -10.32 -0.68 -24.72
C ILE A 172 -11.81 -1.04 -24.72
N LEU A 173 -12.19 -1.98 -23.84
CA LEU A 173 -13.56 -2.39 -23.60
C LEU A 173 -14.26 -1.48 -22.57
N SER A 174 -13.55 -1.10 -21.54
CA SER A 174 -14.06 -0.23 -20.47
C SER A 174 -12.92 0.51 -19.79
N ALA A 175 -13.24 1.65 -19.18
CA ALA A 175 -12.32 2.36 -18.29
C ALA A 175 -13.07 2.93 -17.09
N ASP A 176 -12.43 2.97 -15.93
CA ASP A 176 -12.96 3.49 -14.68
C ASP A 176 -11.85 4.21 -13.91
N ILE A 177 -12.24 5.17 -13.05
CA ILE A 177 -11.32 5.90 -12.17
C ILE A 177 -11.67 5.69 -10.70
N LYS A 178 -10.67 5.31 -9.91
CA LYS A 178 -10.79 5.16 -8.45
C LYS A 178 -9.82 6.06 -7.72
N GLN A 179 -10.36 6.94 -6.89
CA GLN A 179 -9.54 7.80 -6.04
C GLN A 179 -8.97 7.05 -4.85
N GLN A 180 -7.74 7.39 -4.47
CA GLN A 180 -7.02 6.84 -3.33
C GLN A 180 -6.52 7.96 -2.41
N LYS A 181 -7.09 8.06 -1.22
CA LYS A 181 -6.71 9.05 -0.22
C LYS A 181 -5.25 8.94 0.23
N TYR A 182 -4.72 7.73 0.31
CA TYR A 182 -3.37 7.43 0.75
C TYR A 182 -2.59 6.70 -0.35
N ALA A 183 -2.59 7.25 -1.57
CA ALA A 183 -1.84 6.65 -2.67
C ALA A 183 -0.34 6.56 -2.35
N LYS A 184 0.19 7.57 -1.66
CA LYS A 184 1.56 7.58 -1.17
C LYS A 184 1.66 8.26 0.18
N ILE A 185 2.34 7.61 1.13
CA ILE A 185 2.67 8.18 2.43
C ILE A 185 4.14 8.60 2.44
N LEU A 186 4.45 9.68 3.17
CA LEU A 186 5.81 10.16 3.37
C LEU A 186 6.36 9.62 4.69
N PRO A 187 7.70 9.44 4.81
CA PRO A 187 8.31 8.98 6.06
C PRO A 187 8.08 9.99 7.19
N ILE A 188 8.03 9.48 8.40
CA ILE A 188 8.02 10.24 9.66
C ILE A 188 9.28 9.90 10.45
N ASP A 189 9.51 10.56 11.57
CA ASP A 189 10.60 10.22 12.48
C ASP A 189 10.50 8.75 12.91
N GLU A 190 11.59 8.03 12.76
CA GLU A 190 11.66 6.59 13.00
C GLU A 190 11.58 6.25 14.48
N ASN A 191 12.09 7.10 15.37
CA ASN A 191 12.05 6.88 16.82
C ASN A 191 10.61 7.02 17.32
N VAL A 192 9.91 8.08 16.92
CA VAL A 192 8.50 8.29 17.25
C VAL A 192 7.63 7.15 16.71
N ARG A 193 7.91 6.71 15.50
CA ARG A 193 7.21 5.58 14.89
C ARG A 193 7.36 4.30 15.69
N ARG A 194 8.59 3.98 16.11
CA ARG A 194 8.89 2.77 16.90
C ARG A 194 8.32 2.86 18.31
N GLU A 195 8.47 4.01 18.96
CA GLU A 195 7.95 4.24 20.29
C GLU A 195 6.44 4.01 20.36
N PHE A 196 5.69 4.56 19.41
CA PHE A 196 4.26 4.31 19.32
C PHE A 196 3.92 2.82 19.12
N ILE A 197 4.59 2.13 18.19
CA ILE A 197 4.33 0.70 17.92
C ILE A 197 4.60 -0.15 19.16
N MET A 198 5.69 0.14 19.88
CA MET A 198 6.03 -0.57 21.12
C MET A 198 4.98 -0.31 22.19
N TRP A 199 4.64 0.94 22.43
CA TRP A 199 3.62 1.33 23.41
C TRP A 199 2.25 0.68 23.10
N ALA A 200 1.80 0.72 21.84
CA ALA A 200 0.54 0.10 21.43
C ALA A 200 0.53 -1.41 21.72
N SER A 201 1.65 -2.09 21.48
CA SER A 201 1.76 -3.53 21.73
C SER A 201 1.89 -3.89 23.21
N GLU A 202 2.55 -3.05 24.01
CA GLU A 202 2.81 -3.30 25.43
C GLU A 202 1.63 -2.89 26.31
N ALA A 203 1.13 -1.65 26.13
CA ALA A 203 0.06 -1.10 26.95
C ALA A 203 -1.34 -1.60 26.53
N HIS A 204 -1.55 -1.88 25.23
CA HIS A 204 -2.87 -2.20 24.71
C HIS A 204 -2.99 -3.59 24.06
N GLY A 205 -1.89 -4.33 23.89
CA GLY A 205 -1.90 -5.62 23.19
C GLY A 205 -2.25 -5.51 21.70
N VAL A 206 -2.02 -4.33 21.11
CA VAL A 206 -2.35 -4.01 19.72
C VAL A 206 -1.07 -4.04 18.88
N TYR A 207 -1.07 -4.88 17.88
CA TYR A 207 0.07 -5.06 16.96
C TYR A 207 -0.24 -4.44 15.60
N SER A 208 0.54 -3.46 15.19
CA SER A 208 0.40 -2.82 13.88
C SER A 208 0.96 -3.72 12.78
N LEU A 209 0.17 -3.96 11.72
CA LEU A 209 0.58 -4.75 10.56
C LEU A 209 0.23 -4.00 9.26
N GLY A 210 1.17 -4.01 8.32
CA GLY A 210 0.99 -3.43 7.00
C GLY A 210 1.45 -1.98 6.91
N ARG A 211 1.55 -1.52 5.66
CA ARG A 211 2.18 -0.26 5.27
C ARG A 211 1.65 0.98 6.00
N PHE A 212 0.34 1.07 6.14
CA PHE A 212 -0.30 2.25 6.75
C PHE A 212 -0.31 2.18 8.28
N ALA A 213 -0.50 0.99 8.85
CA ALA A 213 -0.51 0.80 10.29
C ALA A 213 0.90 0.98 10.90
N THR A 214 1.93 0.55 10.17
CA THR A 214 3.33 0.74 10.58
C THR A 214 3.94 2.03 10.02
N TRP A 215 3.23 2.76 9.19
CA TRP A 215 3.65 3.98 8.48
C TRP A 215 5.03 3.85 7.82
N ARG A 216 5.21 2.78 7.02
CA ARG A 216 6.44 2.51 6.26
C ARG A 216 6.22 2.70 4.75
N PRO A 217 6.65 3.83 4.16
CA PRO A 217 6.38 4.16 2.75
C PRO A 217 6.88 3.12 1.75
N SER A 218 8.01 2.49 2.03
CA SER A 218 8.68 1.53 1.13
C SER A 218 8.38 0.07 1.44
N MET A 219 7.43 -0.22 2.35
CA MET A 219 7.10 -1.59 2.75
C MET A 219 6.63 -2.43 1.57
N LEU A 220 7.22 -3.61 1.40
CA LEU A 220 6.86 -4.63 0.43
C LEU A 220 6.08 -5.77 1.08
N LEU A 221 5.59 -6.72 0.28
CA LEU A 221 4.82 -7.87 0.81
C LEU A 221 5.66 -8.84 1.65
N ASP A 222 6.91 -9.04 1.31
CA ASP A 222 7.86 -9.84 2.09
C ASP A 222 8.16 -9.21 3.46
N ASP A 223 8.21 -7.87 3.55
CA ASP A 223 8.28 -7.17 4.83
C ASP A 223 7.04 -7.46 5.68
N ALA A 224 5.84 -7.47 5.08
CA ALA A 224 4.62 -7.82 5.80
C ALA A 224 4.64 -9.24 6.36
N VAL A 225 5.14 -10.20 5.58
CA VAL A 225 5.32 -11.59 6.04
C VAL A 225 6.32 -11.67 7.20
N ASN A 226 7.41 -10.92 7.14
CA ASN A 226 8.38 -10.85 8.22
C ASN A 226 7.78 -10.21 9.49
N ASP A 227 6.99 -9.16 9.34
CA ASP A 227 6.27 -8.54 10.46
C ASP A 227 5.31 -9.53 11.14
N VAL A 228 4.57 -10.34 10.38
CA VAL A 228 3.71 -11.40 10.94
C VAL A 228 4.53 -12.35 11.82
N ARG A 229 5.70 -12.77 11.35
CA ARG A 229 6.60 -13.65 12.12
C ARG A 229 7.12 -12.98 13.41
N VAL A 230 7.39 -11.66 13.34
CA VAL A 230 7.79 -10.87 14.53
C VAL A 230 6.64 -10.79 15.53
N ILE A 231 5.43 -10.45 15.08
CA ILE A 231 4.23 -10.37 15.91
C ILE A 231 3.94 -11.73 16.58
N GLN A 232 4.00 -12.83 15.85
CA GLN A 232 3.83 -14.18 16.41
C GLN A 232 4.83 -14.46 17.53
N ARG A 233 6.12 -14.10 17.35
CA ARG A 233 7.14 -14.28 18.40
C ARG A 233 6.86 -13.42 19.63
N LEU A 234 6.41 -12.18 19.46
CA LEU A 234 6.06 -11.28 20.56
C LEU A 234 4.86 -11.80 21.36
N ILE A 235 3.84 -12.29 20.68
CA ILE A 235 2.64 -12.89 21.31
C ILE A 235 3.05 -14.14 22.11
N ASN A 236 3.85 -15.02 21.55
CA ASN A 236 4.29 -16.26 22.21
C ASN A 236 5.19 -15.99 23.43
N ARG A 237 6.07 -14.99 23.36
CA ARG A 237 6.92 -14.61 24.50
C ARG A 237 6.11 -14.08 25.69
N LYS A 238 5.09 -13.26 25.42
CA LYS A 238 4.19 -12.77 26.48
C LYS A 238 3.39 -13.92 27.11
N GLY A 239 2.95 -14.89 26.32
CA GLY A 239 2.28 -16.10 26.84
C GLY A 239 3.18 -16.95 27.74
N ALA A 240 4.45 -17.11 27.39
CA ALA A 240 5.42 -17.84 28.21
C ALA A 240 5.73 -17.14 29.55
N SER A 241 5.81 -15.81 29.57
CA SER A 241 6.01 -15.02 30.79
C SER A 241 4.83 -15.10 31.75
N TYR A 242 3.61 -15.21 31.24
CA TYR A 242 2.39 -15.41 32.07
C TYR A 242 2.31 -16.81 32.65
N ALA A 243 2.66 -17.85 31.86
CA ALA A 243 2.68 -19.23 32.34
C ALA A 243 3.71 -19.46 33.44
N HIS A 244 4.78 -18.70 33.47
CA HIS A 244 5.80 -18.77 34.54
C HIS A 244 5.32 -18.09 35.84
N LYS A 245 4.47 -17.04 35.76
CA LYS A 245 3.92 -16.36 36.92
C LYS A 245 2.76 -17.10 37.59
N LEU A 246 2.12 -18.05 36.89
CA LEU A 246 1.05 -18.89 37.45
C LEU A 246 1.55 -20.19 38.08
N LYS A 247 2.84 -20.48 38.02
CA LYS A 247 3.48 -21.67 38.61
C LYS A 247 4.32 -21.35 39.86
N GLY A 248 4.35 -20.14 40.32
CA GLY A 248 4.92 -19.67 41.59
C GLY A 248 3.82 -19.16 42.51
#